data_1cd2e7d71df26bfe6f6f10aea93d57d5
#
_entry.id   1cd2e7d71df26bfe6f6f10aea93d57d5
#
_cell.length_a   1.000
_cell.length_b   1.000
_cell.length_c   1.000
_cell.angle_alpha   90.00
_cell.angle_beta   90.00
_cell.angle_gamma   90.00
#
_symmetry.space_group_name_H-M   'P 1'
#
loop_
_entity.id
_entity.type
_entity.pdbx_description
1 polymer ?
#
loop_
_entity_poly.entity_id
_entity_poly.type
_entity_poly.pdbx_seq_one_letter_code
_entity_poly.pdbx_strand_id
1 'polypeptide(L)'
;TKILAVILLSILVFTGCGSNFNQIGISMGNALNRSEVTSQSGNIYFIGADGIYKKDKKDKKPRRILKGDFSNLNAVGEKLYFYDKSISTICKANSEGFKVERIAEIYTDKVVVNKDNIFASILTGQGDENLESPDNYNIVSMKVTSRKLANTASGTVYKGGKLIGSFGDHLYVEKMEKKNKVLIELSLDGKKEKKIMDLPKDGKAIVTADEILVMGTVKDKFGVHKYTKGGKFKETLAEVGKNAKTKSNAFNYDGETVYYENYRSNDDGISDEIVSMNIKSKKTKVLTKKSTAQEYYLAAVEGKIFLKARKAGDLDAILKWNELKDEGK
;
A
#
# COMPACT_ATOMS: atom_id res chain seq x y z
N THR A 1 -0.80 -32.85 55.27
CA THR A 1 0.13 -32.29 54.24
C THR A 1 -0.61 -32.22 52.94
N LYS A 2 -1.20 -31.05 52.62
CA LYS A 2 -1.87 -30.79 51.34
C LYS A 2 -0.86 -30.19 50.38
N ILE A 3 -0.54 -30.93 49.31
CA ILE A 3 0.25 -30.45 48.22
C ILE A 3 -0.63 -29.62 47.32
N LEU A 4 -0.40 -28.31 47.30
CA LEU A 4 -1.06 -27.37 46.44
C LEU A 4 -0.34 -27.40 45.09
N ALA A 5 -0.94 -28.05 44.10
CA ALA A 5 -0.44 -28.01 42.73
C ALA A 5 -0.80 -26.64 42.13
N VAL A 6 0.15 -25.75 42.07
CA VAL A 6 0.05 -24.50 41.30
C VAL A 6 0.21 -24.85 39.85
N ILE A 7 -0.90 -24.99 39.15
CA ILE A 7 -0.91 -25.03 37.68
C ILE A 7 -0.63 -23.59 37.21
N LEU A 8 0.61 -23.34 36.84
CA LEU A 8 0.99 -22.12 36.12
C LEU A 8 0.38 -22.24 34.71
N LEU A 9 -0.82 -21.69 34.57
CA LEU A 9 -1.42 -21.46 33.25
C LEU A 9 -0.62 -20.33 32.61
N SER A 10 0.42 -20.68 31.89
CA SER A 10 1.11 -19.75 31.00
C SER A 10 0.13 -19.39 29.89
N ILE A 11 -0.60 -18.32 30.12
CA ILE A 11 -1.33 -17.62 29.07
C ILE A 11 -0.25 -17.07 28.13
N LEU A 12 0.08 -17.86 27.11
CA LEU A 12 0.70 -17.34 25.91
C LEU A 12 -0.28 -16.34 25.33
N VAL A 13 -0.14 -15.09 25.74
CA VAL A 13 -0.72 -13.96 25.02
C VAL A 13 0.05 -13.94 23.71
N PHE A 14 -0.40 -14.77 22.77
CA PHE A 14 -0.18 -14.49 21.39
C PHE A 14 -0.87 -13.15 21.16
N THR A 15 -0.12 -12.08 21.25
CA THR A 15 -0.49 -10.81 20.65
C THR A 15 -0.58 -11.08 19.16
N GLY A 16 -1.75 -11.63 18.80
CA GLY A 16 -2.12 -11.94 17.44
C GLY A 16 -2.35 -10.66 16.66
N CYS A 17 -1.27 -9.99 16.29
CA CYS A 17 -1.28 -9.04 15.18
C CYS A 17 -1.53 -9.77 13.84
N GLY A 18 -1.87 -11.06 13.86
CA GLY A 18 -1.84 -11.93 12.69
C GLY A 18 -3.18 -12.31 12.05
N SER A 19 -4.28 -12.37 12.80
CA SER A 19 -5.46 -13.07 12.26
C SER A 19 -6.30 -12.27 11.25
N ASN A 20 -6.25 -10.94 11.28
CA ASN A 20 -7.01 -10.14 10.31
C ASN A 20 -6.20 -9.75 9.07
N PHE A 21 -4.87 -9.73 9.14
CA PHE A 21 -4.01 -9.42 7.99
C PHE A 21 -4.01 -10.53 6.92
N ASN A 22 -4.23 -11.77 7.31
CA ASN A 22 -4.25 -12.91 6.37
C ASN A 22 -5.41 -12.90 5.35
N GLN A 23 -6.36 -11.99 5.53
CA GLN A 23 -7.51 -11.83 4.63
C GLN A 23 -7.42 -10.60 3.72
N ILE A 24 -6.44 -9.73 3.97
CA ILE A 24 -6.18 -8.54 3.16
C ILE A 24 -4.98 -8.82 2.27
N GLY A 25 -5.20 -8.71 0.96
CA GLY A 25 -4.21 -9.12 -0.04
C GLY A 25 -2.99 -8.23 -0.15
N ILE A 26 -3.06 -7.00 0.37
CA ILE A 26 -1.97 -6.02 0.35
C ILE A 26 -2.13 -5.02 1.49
N SER A 27 -1.03 -4.63 2.13
CA SER A 27 -1.05 -3.59 3.17
C SER A 27 -1.40 -2.21 2.59
N MET A 28 -1.96 -1.32 3.42
CA MET A 28 -2.27 0.06 3.03
C MET A 28 -1.05 0.81 2.47
N GLY A 29 0.11 0.66 3.11
CA GLY A 29 1.34 1.30 2.65
C GLY A 29 1.82 0.79 1.30
N ASN A 30 1.76 -0.52 1.06
CA ASN A 30 2.14 -1.10 -0.23
C ASN A 30 1.09 -0.80 -1.32
N ALA A 31 -0.19 -0.74 -0.95
CA ALA A 31 -1.25 -0.30 -1.86
C ALA A 31 -1.03 1.14 -2.31
N LEU A 32 -0.59 2.02 -1.40
CA LEU A 32 -0.24 3.40 -1.70
C LEU A 32 0.96 3.50 -2.67
N ASN A 33 1.92 2.57 -2.57
CA ASN A 33 3.15 2.54 -3.36
C ASN A 33 3.06 1.55 -4.53
N ARG A 34 2.19 1.80 -5.50
CA ARG A 34 1.99 1.04 -6.76
C ARG A 34 1.34 -0.33 -6.63
N SER A 35 1.11 -0.85 -5.43
CA SER A 35 0.52 -2.19 -5.23
C SER A 35 1.29 -3.32 -5.92
N GLU A 36 2.62 -3.26 -5.90
CA GLU A 36 3.48 -4.22 -6.62
C GLU A 36 4.17 -5.23 -5.70
N VAL A 37 4.13 -5.04 -4.39
CA VAL A 37 4.77 -5.94 -3.42
C VAL A 37 3.79 -6.33 -2.34
N THR A 38 3.73 -7.62 -2.04
CA THR A 38 2.89 -8.17 -0.96
C THR A 38 3.56 -9.38 -0.34
N SER A 39 3.02 -9.87 0.77
CA SER A 39 3.48 -11.10 1.41
C SER A 39 2.32 -11.96 1.89
N GLN A 40 2.58 -13.26 1.99
CA GLN A 40 1.66 -14.23 2.57
C GLN A 40 2.43 -15.40 3.15
N SER A 41 2.16 -15.72 4.41
CA SER A 41 2.76 -16.87 5.11
C SER A 41 4.30 -16.87 5.07
N GLY A 42 4.91 -15.69 5.20
CA GLY A 42 6.36 -15.49 5.16
C GLY A 42 7.01 -15.53 3.77
N ASN A 43 6.22 -15.73 2.72
CA ASN A 43 6.67 -15.62 1.34
C ASN A 43 6.41 -14.20 0.84
N ILE A 44 7.34 -13.64 0.08
CA ILE A 44 7.23 -12.31 -0.51
C ILE A 44 6.98 -12.48 -2.01
N TYR A 45 6.00 -11.72 -2.51
CA TYR A 45 5.63 -11.68 -3.91
C TYR A 45 5.80 -10.25 -4.42
N PHE A 46 6.40 -10.10 -5.60
CA PHE A 46 6.57 -8.77 -6.19
C PHE A 46 6.55 -8.81 -7.71
N ILE A 47 6.16 -7.69 -8.29
CA ILE A 47 6.17 -7.48 -9.73
C ILE A 47 7.56 -6.98 -10.11
N GLY A 48 8.27 -7.77 -10.92
CA GLY A 48 9.53 -7.41 -11.54
C GLY A 48 9.34 -6.90 -12.97
N ALA A 49 10.44 -6.77 -13.71
CA ALA A 49 10.43 -6.22 -15.05
C ALA A 49 9.61 -7.04 -16.06
N ASP A 50 9.53 -8.34 -15.89
CA ASP A 50 8.97 -9.28 -16.85
C ASP A 50 8.01 -10.30 -16.22
N GLY A 51 7.45 -9.99 -15.06
CA GLY A 51 6.49 -10.87 -14.42
C GLY A 51 6.39 -10.76 -12.91
N ILE A 52 5.71 -11.73 -12.31
CA ILE A 52 5.59 -11.88 -10.86
C ILE A 52 6.68 -12.82 -10.36
N TYR A 53 7.34 -12.39 -9.31
CA TYR A 53 8.40 -13.12 -8.62
C TYR A 53 7.96 -13.52 -7.23
N LYS A 54 8.45 -14.66 -6.77
CA LYS A 54 8.29 -15.17 -5.42
C LYS A 54 9.64 -15.32 -4.76
N LYS A 55 9.77 -14.88 -3.52
CA LYS A 55 10.89 -15.14 -2.63
C LYS A 55 10.35 -15.92 -1.44
N ASP A 56 10.64 -17.20 -1.39
CA ASP A 56 10.30 -18.05 -0.26
C ASP A 56 11.13 -17.66 0.98
N LYS A 57 10.58 -17.88 2.16
CA LYS A 57 11.21 -17.49 3.43
C LYS A 57 12.65 -18.06 3.58
N LYS A 58 12.89 -19.23 3.02
CA LYS A 58 14.18 -19.94 3.10
C LYS A 58 15.13 -19.61 1.94
N ASP A 59 14.62 -19.03 0.86
CA ASP A 59 15.40 -18.82 -0.34
C ASP A 59 16.22 -17.53 -0.28
N LYS A 60 17.46 -17.61 -0.74
CA LYS A 60 18.34 -16.43 -0.86
C LYS A 60 17.95 -15.53 -2.04
N LYS A 61 17.41 -16.12 -3.11
CA LYS A 61 17.08 -15.42 -4.36
C LYS A 61 15.61 -15.64 -4.73
N PRO A 62 14.95 -14.59 -5.26
CA PRO A 62 13.61 -14.74 -5.80
C PRO A 62 13.64 -15.53 -7.11
N ARG A 63 12.55 -16.24 -7.40
CA ARG A 63 12.31 -16.89 -8.71
C ARG A 63 11.08 -16.29 -9.37
N ARG A 64 11.10 -16.18 -10.68
CA ARG A 64 9.91 -15.79 -11.44
C ARG A 64 8.92 -16.94 -11.47
N ILE A 65 7.69 -16.67 -11.06
CA ILE A 65 6.59 -17.64 -11.04
C ILE A 65 5.57 -17.42 -12.16
N LEU A 66 5.48 -16.20 -12.69
CA LEU A 66 4.57 -15.87 -13.79
C LEU A 66 5.22 -14.80 -14.69
N LYS A 67 5.21 -15.03 -16.01
CA LYS A 67 5.71 -14.07 -17.01
C LYS A 67 4.57 -13.20 -17.52
N GLY A 68 4.78 -11.89 -17.65
CA GLY A 68 3.81 -10.95 -18.20
C GLY A 68 4.00 -9.52 -17.68
N ASP A 69 3.09 -8.62 -18.07
CA ASP A 69 3.04 -7.23 -17.63
C ASP A 69 1.87 -7.04 -16.67
N PHE A 70 2.18 -6.95 -15.39
CA PHE A 70 1.20 -6.96 -14.32
C PHE A 70 1.24 -5.71 -13.47
N SER A 71 0.15 -5.47 -12.73
CA SER A 71 0.05 -4.49 -11.65
C SER A 71 -0.91 -4.99 -10.56
N ASN A 72 -1.01 -4.23 -9.46
CA ASN A 72 -1.99 -4.48 -8.41
C ASN A 72 -1.94 -5.90 -7.82
N LEU A 73 -0.77 -6.32 -7.38
CA LEU A 73 -0.54 -7.64 -6.80
C LEU A 73 -1.09 -7.74 -5.38
N ASN A 74 -1.89 -8.75 -5.15
CA ASN A 74 -2.46 -9.12 -3.86
C ASN A 74 -2.21 -10.60 -3.57
N ALA A 75 -2.00 -10.98 -2.31
CA ALA A 75 -1.85 -12.36 -1.88
C ALA A 75 -2.79 -12.67 -0.72
N VAL A 76 -3.68 -13.65 -0.88
CA VAL A 76 -4.61 -14.10 0.16
C VAL A 76 -4.66 -15.63 0.18
N GLY A 77 -4.34 -16.21 1.32
CA GLY A 77 -4.21 -17.66 1.44
C GLY A 77 -3.16 -18.20 0.46
N GLU A 78 -3.53 -19.20 -0.32
CA GLU A 78 -2.67 -19.78 -1.36
C GLU A 78 -2.92 -19.21 -2.75
N LYS A 79 -3.49 -18.01 -2.84
CA LYS A 79 -3.86 -17.37 -4.09
C LYS A 79 -3.18 -16.03 -4.25
N LEU A 80 -2.80 -15.73 -5.49
CA LEU A 80 -2.40 -14.42 -5.96
C LEU A 80 -3.51 -13.84 -6.81
N TYR A 81 -3.75 -12.54 -6.66
CA TYR A 81 -4.65 -11.75 -7.48
C TYR A 81 -3.86 -10.59 -8.05
N PHE A 82 -4.02 -10.32 -9.32
CA PHE A 82 -3.26 -9.30 -10.01
C PHE A 82 -4.03 -8.78 -11.22
N TYR A 83 -3.63 -7.62 -11.69
CA TYR A 83 -4.15 -7.06 -12.94
C TYR A 83 -3.16 -7.34 -14.07
N ASP A 84 -3.62 -8.03 -15.10
CA ASP A 84 -2.89 -8.26 -16.34
C ASP A 84 -3.17 -7.10 -17.30
N LYS A 85 -2.15 -6.24 -17.48
CA LYS A 85 -2.29 -5.03 -18.29
C LYS A 85 -2.39 -5.34 -19.78
N SER A 86 -1.85 -6.45 -20.23
CA SER A 86 -1.87 -6.83 -21.65
C SER A 86 -3.25 -7.17 -22.17
N ILE A 87 -4.12 -7.61 -21.29
CA ILE A 87 -5.51 -8.01 -21.60
C ILE A 87 -6.55 -7.24 -20.77
N SER A 88 -6.14 -6.22 -20.02
CA SER A 88 -7.00 -5.40 -19.16
C SER A 88 -7.92 -6.21 -18.25
N THR A 89 -7.35 -7.22 -17.58
CA THR A 89 -8.13 -8.22 -16.84
C THR A 89 -7.59 -8.45 -15.45
N ILE A 90 -8.48 -8.51 -14.46
CA ILE A 90 -8.15 -9.02 -13.12
C ILE A 90 -8.09 -10.54 -13.21
N CYS A 91 -6.95 -11.08 -12.80
CA CYS A 91 -6.65 -12.50 -12.81
C CYS A 91 -6.36 -13.02 -11.40
N LYS A 92 -6.49 -14.32 -11.22
CA LYS A 92 -5.99 -15.05 -10.06
C LYS A 92 -5.13 -16.22 -10.49
N ALA A 93 -4.17 -16.60 -9.66
CA ALA A 93 -3.36 -17.82 -9.79
C ALA A 93 -3.16 -18.45 -8.42
N ASN A 94 -2.63 -19.66 -8.35
CA ASN A 94 -2.10 -20.16 -7.08
C ASN A 94 -0.79 -19.44 -6.71
N SER A 95 -0.31 -19.62 -5.50
CA SER A 95 0.90 -18.98 -4.96
C SER A 95 2.20 -19.39 -5.68
N GLU A 96 2.14 -20.37 -6.59
CA GLU A 96 3.25 -20.80 -7.45
C GLU A 96 3.14 -20.26 -8.89
N GLY A 97 2.13 -19.45 -9.18
CA GLY A 97 1.90 -18.87 -10.50
C GLY A 97 1.18 -19.78 -11.49
N PHE A 98 0.68 -20.96 -11.06
CA PHE A 98 -0.06 -21.86 -11.90
C PHE A 98 -1.57 -21.64 -11.83
N LYS A 99 -2.32 -22.23 -12.77
CA LYS A 99 -3.77 -22.17 -12.84
C LYS A 99 -4.29 -20.74 -12.88
N VAL A 100 -3.77 -19.98 -13.83
CA VAL A 100 -4.23 -18.60 -14.07
C VAL A 100 -5.67 -18.62 -14.56
N GLU A 101 -6.54 -17.92 -13.86
CA GLU A 101 -7.96 -17.77 -14.17
C GLU A 101 -8.29 -16.29 -14.32
N ARG A 102 -9.04 -15.92 -15.34
CA ARG A 102 -9.58 -14.57 -15.53
C ARG A 102 -10.82 -14.40 -14.64
N ILE A 103 -10.88 -13.26 -13.93
CA ILE A 103 -12.01 -12.95 -13.04
C ILE A 103 -12.91 -11.87 -13.65
N ALA A 104 -12.31 -10.75 -14.10
CA ALA A 104 -13.05 -9.63 -14.64
C ALA A 104 -12.22 -8.89 -15.68
N GLU A 105 -12.83 -8.60 -16.82
CA GLU A 105 -12.26 -7.75 -17.87
C GLU A 105 -12.74 -6.32 -17.62
N ILE A 106 -11.90 -5.52 -16.99
CA ILE A 106 -12.18 -4.13 -16.61
C ILE A 106 -10.90 -3.31 -16.66
N TYR A 107 -11.03 -2.03 -17.00
CA TYR A 107 -9.92 -1.09 -16.88
C TYR A 107 -9.90 -0.53 -15.46
N THR A 108 -8.80 -0.72 -14.75
CA THR A 108 -8.65 -0.29 -13.35
C THR A 108 -7.23 0.16 -13.04
N ASP A 109 -7.11 1.15 -12.17
CA ASP A 109 -5.83 1.62 -11.64
C ASP A 109 -5.48 1.02 -10.27
N LYS A 110 -6.49 0.49 -9.56
CA LYS A 110 -6.34 -0.06 -8.22
C LYS A 110 -7.18 -1.31 -8.02
N VAL A 111 -6.53 -2.37 -7.54
CA VAL A 111 -7.19 -3.60 -7.10
C VAL A 111 -6.76 -3.93 -5.67
N VAL A 112 -7.73 -4.19 -4.82
CA VAL A 112 -7.52 -4.63 -3.44
C VAL A 112 -8.38 -5.84 -3.16
N VAL A 113 -7.78 -6.87 -2.55
CA VAL A 113 -8.52 -8.06 -2.09
C VAL A 113 -8.68 -7.98 -0.58
N ASN A 114 -9.93 -8.10 -0.13
CA ASN A 114 -10.26 -8.16 1.29
C ASN A 114 -11.30 -9.25 1.50
N LYS A 115 -10.97 -10.26 2.30
CA LYS A 115 -11.75 -11.48 2.50
C LYS A 115 -12.08 -12.16 1.15
N ASP A 116 -13.35 -12.41 0.92
CA ASP A 116 -13.86 -13.06 -0.29
C ASP A 116 -14.21 -12.09 -1.42
N ASN A 117 -13.82 -10.83 -1.29
CA ASN A 117 -14.13 -9.81 -2.27
C ASN A 117 -12.87 -9.19 -2.88
N ILE A 118 -12.96 -8.91 -4.16
CA ILE A 118 -12.03 -8.08 -4.90
C ILE A 118 -12.71 -6.72 -5.09
N PHE A 119 -12.02 -5.66 -4.76
CA PHE A 119 -12.45 -4.29 -4.97
C PHE A 119 -11.56 -3.64 -6.02
N ALA A 120 -12.17 -2.97 -6.98
CA ALA A 120 -11.44 -2.29 -8.03
C ALA A 120 -11.93 -0.85 -8.19
N SER A 121 -11.00 0.04 -8.41
CA SER A 121 -11.27 1.45 -8.72
C SER A 121 -11.33 1.60 -10.22
N ILE A 122 -12.49 1.94 -10.78
CA ILE A 122 -12.70 2.09 -12.22
C ILE A 122 -12.94 3.55 -12.58
N LEU A 123 -12.27 4.01 -13.62
CA LEU A 123 -12.47 5.36 -14.16
C LEU A 123 -13.82 5.44 -14.88
N THR A 124 -14.62 6.45 -14.59
CA THR A 124 -15.96 6.64 -15.16
C THR A 124 -16.07 7.74 -16.19
N GLY A 125 -15.08 8.64 -16.26
CA GLY A 125 -15.06 9.79 -17.15
C GLY A 125 -14.65 9.44 -18.58
N GLN A 126 -15.42 9.88 -19.57
CA GLN A 126 -14.98 9.96 -20.96
C GLN A 126 -14.40 11.37 -21.15
N GLY A 127 -13.12 11.55 -20.95
CA GLY A 127 -12.50 12.83 -21.22
C GLY A 127 -11.15 12.98 -20.54
N ASP A 128 -10.24 13.65 -21.21
CA ASP A 128 -8.85 13.91 -20.79
C ASP A 128 -8.72 14.84 -19.58
N GLU A 129 -9.83 15.31 -19.02
CA GLU A 129 -9.83 16.29 -17.95
C GLU A 129 -9.75 15.61 -16.58
N ASN A 130 -8.52 15.61 -16.07
CA ASN A 130 -8.21 15.37 -14.66
C ASN A 130 -8.39 13.94 -14.15
N LEU A 131 -7.68 12.98 -14.75
CA LEU A 131 -7.54 11.60 -14.28
C LEU A 131 -7.07 11.50 -12.81
N GLU A 132 -6.59 12.58 -12.23
CA GLU A 132 -6.16 12.64 -10.83
C GLU A 132 -7.32 12.90 -9.86
N SER A 133 -8.48 13.36 -10.35
CA SER A 133 -9.61 13.64 -9.46
C SER A 133 -10.24 12.37 -8.93
N PRO A 134 -10.35 12.20 -7.60
CA PRO A 134 -11.01 11.04 -7.01
C PRO A 134 -12.46 10.85 -7.47
N ASP A 135 -13.16 11.93 -7.79
CA ASP A 135 -14.59 11.89 -8.17
C ASP A 135 -14.85 11.20 -9.51
N ASN A 136 -13.82 11.08 -10.34
CA ASN A 136 -13.87 10.39 -11.62
C ASN A 136 -13.81 8.85 -11.48
N TYR A 137 -13.82 8.34 -10.27
CA TYR A 137 -13.73 6.91 -10.02
C TYR A 137 -14.99 6.36 -9.35
N ASN A 138 -15.34 5.13 -9.71
CA ASN A 138 -16.27 4.30 -8.95
C ASN A 138 -15.52 3.10 -8.39
N ILE A 139 -15.97 2.58 -7.27
CA ILE A 139 -15.47 1.35 -6.69
C ILE A 139 -16.48 0.24 -6.98
N VAL A 140 -16.02 -0.82 -7.61
CA VAL A 140 -16.79 -2.03 -7.85
C VAL A 140 -16.30 -3.17 -6.99
N SER A 141 -17.18 -4.12 -6.65
CA SER A 141 -16.78 -5.35 -5.98
C SER A 141 -17.19 -6.58 -6.76
N MET A 142 -16.40 -7.64 -6.61
CA MET A 142 -16.66 -8.95 -7.15
C MET A 142 -16.19 -10.04 -6.21
N LYS A 143 -16.82 -11.22 -6.25
CA LYS A 143 -16.39 -12.34 -5.42
C LYS A 143 -15.14 -12.99 -6.00
N VAL A 144 -14.21 -13.41 -5.13
CA VAL A 144 -13.00 -14.18 -5.52
C VAL A 144 -13.34 -15.52 -6.19
N THR A 145 -14.55 -16.03 -5.95
CA THR A 145 -15.07 -17.28 -6.54
C THR A 145 -15.79 -17.09 -7.87
N SER A 146 -15.95 -15.84 -8.32
CA SER A 146 -16.63 -15.57 -9.60
C SER A 146 -15.87 -16.24 -10.75
N ARG A 147 -16.59 -17.10 -11.49
CA ARG A 147 -16.09 -17.75 -12.69
C ARG A 147 -16.61 -17.10 -13.98
N LYS A 148 -17.51 -16.14 -13.85
CA LYS A 148 -18.03 -15.36 -14.97
C LYS A 148 -17.25 -14.05 -15.02
N LEU A 149 -16.73 -13.74 -16.21
CA LEU A 149 -16.25 -12.40 -16.52
C LEU A 149 -17.38 -11.43 -16.17
N ALA A 150 -17.23 -10.71 -15.08
CA ALA A 150 -18.21 -9.73 -14.67
C ALA A 150 -18.13 -8.56 -15.63
N ASN A 151 -19.11 -8.43 -16.53
CA ASN A 151 -19.31 -7.18 -17.23
C ASN A 151 -19.72 -6.13 -16.19
N THR A 152 -18.83 -5.32 -15.89
CA THR A 152 -18.66 -3.99 -15.23
C THR A 152 -19.82 -3.35 -14.45
N ALA A 153 -21.07 -3.70 -14.61
CA ALA A 153 -22.17 -2.88 -14.08
C ALA A 153 -22.83 -3.40 -12.79
N SER A 154 -22.59 -4.64 -12.39
CA SER A 154 -23.43 -5.28 -11.36
C SER A 154 -22.92 -5.20 -9.93
N GLY A 155 -21.80 -4.52 -9.68
CA GLY A 155 -21.15 -4.54 -8.36
C GLY A 155 -20.64 -3.20 -7.87
N THR A 156 -21.18 -2.04 -8.33
CA THR A 156 -20.76 -0.74 -7.81
C THR A 156 -21.12 -0.62 -6.34
N VAL A 157 -20.12 -0.50 -5.50
CA VAL A 157 -20.27 -0.31 -4.04
C VAL A 157 -20.11 1.16 -3.64
N TYR A 158 -19.45 1.96 -4.48
CA TYR A 158 -19.27 3.39 -4.21
C TYR A 158 -19.10 4.18 -5.50
N LYS A 159 -19.66 5.39 -5.54
CA LYS A 159 -19.56 6.31 -6.69
C LYS A 159 -18.86 7.59 -6.29
N GLY A 160 -18.04 8.13 -7.20
CA GLY A 160 -17.35 9.40 -7.00
C GLY A 160 -16.30 9.32 -5.90
N GLY A 161 -15.44 8.28 -5.93
CA GLY A 161 -14.35 8.15 -5.00
C GLY A 161 -13.30 7.13 -5.44
N LYS A 162 -12.04 7.41 -5.16
CA LYS A 162 -10.88 6.61 -5.52
C LYS A 162 -10.47 5.70 -4.37
N LEU A 163 -10.40 4.40 -4.63
CA LEU A 163 -9.95 3.41 -3.66
C LEU A 163 -8.45 3.59 -3.38
N ILE A 164 -8.06 3.78 -2.12
CA ILE A 164 -6.65 3.84 -1.73
C ILE A 164 -6.15 2.55 -1.08
N GLY A 165 -7.05 1.77 -0.49
CA GLY A 165 -6.70 0.50 0.13
C GLY A 165 -7.80 -0.03 1.03
N SER A 166 -7.47 -1.07 1.82
CA SER A 166 -8.36 -1.60 2.84
C SER A 166 -7.60 -1.93 4.13
N PHE A 167 -8.31 -1.83 5.25
CA PHE A 167 -7.80 -2.23 6.55
C PHE A 167 -8.96 -2.74 7.43
N GLY A 168 -8.76 -3.90 8.08
CA GLY A 168 -9.85 -4.56 8.81
C GLY A 168 -11.02 -4.87 7.88
N ASP A 169 -12.22 -4.52 8.31
CA ASP A 169 -13.47 -4.74 7.57
C ASP A 169 -13.93 -3.51 6.78
N HIS A 170 -12.99 -2.64 6.41
CA HIS A 170 -13.30 -1.39 5.74
C HIS A 170 -12.42 -1.16 4.51
N LEU A 171 -12.99 -0.43 3.56
CA LEU A 171 -12.29 0.23 2.47
C LEU A 171 -11.98 1.66 2.87
N TYR A 172 -10.89 2.19 2.37
CA TYR A 172 -10.54 3.59 2.52
C TYR A 172 -10.48 4.25 1.15
N VAL A 173 -11.14 5.40 1.07
CA VAL A 173 -11.46 6.08 -0.18
C VAL A 173 -11.08 7.54 -0.08
N GLU A 174 -10.43 8.06 -1.11
CA GLU A 174 -10.32 9.49 -1.33
C GLU A 174 -11.53 9.98 -2.13
N LYS A 175 -12.09 11.11 -1.73
CA LYS A 175 -13.21 11.78 -2.38
C LYS A 175 -12.98 13.29 -2.36
N MET A 176 -13.53 14.01 -3.31
CA MET A 176 -13.60 15.46 -3.23
C MET A 176 -14.90 15.91 -2.57
N GLU A 177 -14.80 16.74 -1.55
CA GLU A 177 -15.93 17.47 -0.98
C GLU A 177 -15.69 18.97 -1.20
N LYS A 178 -16.49 19.56 -2.11
CA LYS A 178 -16.25 20.91 -2.59
C LYS A 178 -14.87 21.04 -3.25
N LYS A 179 -13.90 21.65 -2.55
CA LYS A 179 -12.51 21.81 -3.02
C LYS A 179 -11.50 21.01 -2.18
N ASN A 180 -11.97 20.28 -1.19
CA ASN A 180 -11.12 19.55 -0.26
C ASN A 180 -11.10 18.06 -0.59
N LYS A 181 -9.93 17.47 -0.58
CA LYS A 181 -9.77 16.03 -0.59
C LYS A 181 -10.05 15.49 0.81
N VAL A 182 -10.90 14.48 0.92
CA VAL A 182 -11.30 13.88 2.19
C VAL A 182 -10.99 12.39 2.20
N LEU A 183 -10.70 11.87 3.39
CA LEU A 183 -10.58 10.44 3.66
C LEU A 183 -11.91 9.91 4.19
N ILE A 184 -12.42 8.91 3.50
CA ILE A 184 -13.66 8.21 3.82
C ILE A 184 -13.33 6.77 4.26
N GLU A 185 -13.97 6.31 5.32
CA GLU A 185 -14.08 4.91 5.72
C GLU A 185 -15.41 4.36 5.18
N LEU A 186 -15.35 3.27 4.46
CA LEU A 186 -16.49 2.66 3.79
C LEU A 186 -16.59 1.19 4.20
N SER A 187 -17.79 0.72 4.58
CA SER A 187 -18.00 -0.73 4.79
C SER A 187 -17.80 -1.51 3.49
N LEU A 188 -17.41 -2.79 3.59
CA LEU A 188 -17.15 -3.63 2.40
C LEU A 188 -18.35 -3.78 1.46
N ASP A 189 -19.57 -3.60 1.96
CA ASP A 189 -20.81 -3.62 1.17
C ASP A 189 -21.21 -2.24 0.62
N GLY A 190 -20.43 -1.20 0.93
CA GLY A 190 -20.66 0.17 0.49
C GLY A 190 -21.82 0.92 1.19
N LYS A 191 -22.51 0.29 2.15
CA LYS A 191 -23.73 0.87 2.75
C LYS A 191 -23.47 1.87 3.85
N LYS A 192 -22.32 1.77 4.52
CA LYS A 192 -21.93 2.67 5.61
C LYS A 192 -20.72 3.48 5.18
N GLU A 193 -20.91 4.78 5.07
CA GLU A 193 -19.89 5.76 4.77
C GLU A 193 -19.65 6.63 5.99
N LYS A 194 -18.38 6.91 6.30
CA LYS A 194 -18.00 7.82 7.37
C LYS A 194 -16.82 8.67 6.91
N LYS A 195 -17.01 9.97 6.87
CA LYS A 195 -15.90 10.89 6.72
C LYS A 195 -15.00 10.83 7.95
N ILE A 196 -13.71 10.63 7.73
CA ILE A 196 -12.73 10.59 8.81
C ILE A 196 -12.10 11.96 8.99
N MET A 197 -11.57 12.55 7.90
CA MET A 197 -10.85 13.82 7.95
C MET A 197 -10.70 14.46 6.57
N ASP A 198 -10.41 15.74 6.59
CA ASP A 198 -9.89 16.42 5.41
C ASP A 198 -8.41 16.06 5.25
N LEU A 199 -8.02 15.66 4.05
CA LEU A 199 -6.62 15.40 3.71
C LEU A 199 -5.96 16.69 3.22
N PRO A 200 -4.67 16.90 3.48
CA PRO A 200 -3.90 17.92 2.77
C PRO A 200 -4.02 17.72 1.26
N LYS A 201 -3.99 18.79 0.49
CA LYS A 201 -4.12 18.75 -0.99
C LYS A 201 -3.14 17.74 -1.63
N ASP A 202 -1.91 17.70 -1.11
CA ASP A 202 -0.83 16.78 -1.50
C ASP A 202 -0.74 15.54 -0.59
N GLY A 203 -1.70 15.37 0.32
CA GLY A 203 -1.68 14.34 1.34
C GLY A 203 -1.93 12.94 0.80
N LYS A 204 -1.22 11.98 1.37
CA LYS A 204 -1.43 10.54 1.24
C LYS A 204 -1.58 9.93 2.62
N ALA A 205 -2.53 9.02 2.79
CA ALA A 205 -2.85 8.44 4.08
C ALA A 205 -2.60 6.93 4.14
N ILE A 206 -2.03 6.48 5.25
CA ILE A 206 -1.96 5.07 5.64
C ILE A 206 -2.77 4.91 6.91
N VAL A 207 -3.82 4.10 6.83
CA VAL A 207 -4.66 3.77 7.99
C VAL A 207 -4.12 2.52 8.66
N THR A 208 -3.97 2.60 9.99
CA THR A 208 -3.49 1.52 10.84
C THR A 208 -4.57 1.11 11.86
N ALA A 209 -4.25 0.19 12.76
CA ALA A 209 -5.17 -0.22 13.82
C ALA A 209 -5.58 0.95 14.74
N ASP A 210 -4.61 1.75 15.15
CA ASP A 210 -4.77 2.73 16.22
C ASP A 210 -4.80 4.18 15.74
N GLU A 211 -4.25 4.44 14.55
CA GLU A 211 -3.99 5.79 14.08
C GLU A 211 -3.97 5.91 12.56
N ILE A 212 -3.90 7.12 12.08
CA ILE A 212 -3.73 7.44 10.66
C ILE A 212 -2.42 8.22 10.52
N LEU A 213 -1.60 7.76 9.60
CA LEU A 213 -0.36 8.43 9.21
C LEU A 213 -0.60 9.15 7.89
N VAL A 214 -0.26 10.41 7.82
CA VAL A 214 -0.44 11.24 6.62
C VAL A 214 0.90 11.85 6.24
N MET A 215 1.32 11.65 5.01
CA MET A 215 2.39 12.42 4.40
C MET A 215 1.77 13.54 3.58
N GLY A 216 2.14 14.78 3.89
CA GLY A 216 1.60 15.96 3.22
C GLY A 216 1.92 17.26 3.97
N THR A 217 1.35 18.38 3.53
CA THR A 217 1.57 19.69 4.15
C THR A 217 0.50 20.00 5.18
N VAL A 218 0.90 20.12 6.44
CA VAL A 218 0.03 20.49 7.57
C VAL A 218 0.65 21.68 8.30
N LYS A 219 -0.09 22.78 8.46
CA LYS A 219 0.40 24.01 9.10
C LYS A 219 1.75 24.47 8.52
N ASP A 220 1.82 24.54 7.19
CA ASP A 220 3.00 24.94 6.40
C ASP A 220 4.25 24.03 6.54
N LYS A 221 4.10 22.86 7.16
CA LYS A 221 5.15 21.86 7.30
C LYS A 221 4.83 20.65 6.45
N PHE A 222 5.67 20.37 5.46
CA PHE A 222 5.60 19.12 4.74
C PHE A 222 6.29 18.02 5.54
N GLY A 223 5.63 16.86 5.67
CA GLY A 223 6.20 15.77 6.45
C GLY A 223 5.24 14.63 6.73
N VAL A 224 5.63 13.79 7.68
CA VAL A 224 4.80 12.71 8.20
C VAL A 224 4.08 13.18 9.45
N HIS A 225 2.77 13.13 9.41
CA HIS A 225 1.90 13.58 10.47
C HIS A 225 1.06 12.43 10.99
N LYS A 226 0.78 12.47 12.27
CA LYS A 226 0.01 11.47 12.99
C LYS A 226 -1.33 12.01 13.43
N TYR A 227 -2.37 11.23 13.21
CA TYR A 227 -3.75 11.53 13.58
C TYR A 227 -4.34 10.38 14.40
N THR A 228 -5.35 10.67 15.19
CA THR A 228 -6.19 9.62 15.79
C THR A 228 -6.94 8.88 14.69
N LYS A 229 -7.46 7.69 15.00
CA LYS A 229 -8.36 6.94 14.10
C LYS A 229 -9.58 7.75 13.64
N GLY A 230 -10.04 8.72 14.45
CA GLY A 230 -11.13 9.65 14.12
C GLY A 230 -10.69 10.92 13.39
N GLY A 231 -9.46 10.99 12.89
CA GLY A 231 -8.98 12.11 12.08
C GLY A 231 -8.52 13.36 12.84
N LYS A 232 -8.40 13.31 14.17
CA LYS A 232 -7.88 14.43 14.96
C LYS A 232 -6.33 14.43 14.91
N PHE A 233 -5.73 15.56 14.49
CA PHE A 233 -4.28 15.74 14.51
C PHE A 233 -3.68 15.51 15.90
N LYS A 234 -2.61 14.76 15.97
CA LYS A 234 -1.83 14.50 17.19
C LYS A 234 -0.50 15.24 17.17
N GLU A 235 0.35 14.90 16.23
CA GLU A 235 1.72 15.41 16.16
C GLU A 235 2.30 15.32 14.75
N THR A 236 3.35 16.10 14.50
CA THR A 236 4.25 15.91 13.36
C THR A 236 5.34 14.95 13.79
N LEU A 237 5.43 13.79 13.13
CA LEU A 237 6.45 12.78 13.39
C LEU A 237 7.80 13.18 12.80
N ALA A 238 7.79 13.64 11.54
CA ALA A 238 8.98 14.07 10.83
C ALA A 238 8.64 15.25 9.91
N GLU A 239 9.48 16.27 9.90
CA GLU A 239 9.47 17.31 8.88
C GLU A 239 10.41 16.89 7.75
N VAL A 240 9.93 16.92 6.53
CA VAL A 240 10.65 16.52 5.33
C VAL A 240 10.97 17.76 4.50
N GLY A 241 12.21 18.09 4.40
CA GLY A 241 12.81 19.15 3.57
C GLY A 241 12.03 20.46 3.39
N LYS A 242 12.54 21.55 3.93
CA LYS A 242 11.89 22.87 3.87
C LYS A 242 11.73 23.46 2.46
N ASN A 243 12.44 22.94 1.44
CA ASN A 243 12.56 23.56 0.12
C ASN A 243 12.34 22.60 -1.06
N ALA A 244 11.74 21.44 -0.86
CA ALA A 244 11.54 20.48 -1.94
C ALA A 244 10.55 21.00 -2.99
N LYS A 245 11.07 21.46 -4.12
CA LYS A 245 10.25 21.82 -5.31
C LYS A 245 9.65 20.59 -5.99
N THR A 246 10.24 19.42 -5.78
CA THR A 246 9.76 18.13 -6.30
C THR A 246 9.35 17.27 -5.11
N LYS A 247 8.06 17.07 -4.97
CA LYS A 247 7.49 16.28 -3.90
C LYS A 247 7.44 14.82 -4.35
N SER A 248 8.55 14.09 -4.21
CA SER A 248 8.44 12.65 -4.12
C SER A 248 7.75 12.34 -2.79
N ASN A 249 6.83 11.43 -2.82
CA ASN A 249 5.98 11.13 -1.69
C ASN A 249 6.17 9.67 -1.31
N ALA A 250 7.40 9.18 -1.36
CA ALA A 250 7.68 7.82 -0.92
C ALA A 250 7.49 7.71 0.59
N PHE A 251 6.49 6.93 0.95
CA PHE A 251 6.03 6.80 2.32
C PHE A 251 5.41 5.42 2.53
N ASN A 252 5.84 4.71 3.57
CA ASN A 252 5.30 3.41 3.93
C ASN A 252 5.34 3.17 5.43
N TYR A 253 4.70 2.08 5.88
CA TYR A 253 4.61 1.70 7.28
C TYR A 253 4.47 0.18 7.41
N ASP A 254 5.19 -0.43 8.36
CA ASP A 254 5.22 -1.89 8.56
C ASP A 254 4.55 -2.39 9.85
N GLY A 255 3.92 -1.50 10.60
CA GLY A 255 3.31 -1.79 11.89
C GLY A 255 3.99 -1.11 13.07
N GLU A 256 5.28 -0.77 12.96
CA GLU A 256 6.04 -0.07 14.01
C GLU A 256 6.88 1.09 13.47
N THR A 257 7.32 0.98 12.24
CA THR A 257 8.28 1.89 11.63
C THR A 257 7.68 2.58 10.42
N VAL A 258 7.81 3.89 10.37
CA VAL A 258 7.53 4.70 9.19
C VAL A 258 8.79 4.80 8.35
N TYR A 259 8.63 4.61 7.06
CA TYR A 259 9.66 4.79 6.05
C TYR A 259 9.26 5.94 5.15
N TYR A 260 10.15 6.89 4.96
CA TYR A 260 9.86 8.07 4.15
C TYR A 260 11.11 8.61 3.47
N GLU A 261 10.88 9.28 2.37
CA GLU A 261 11.92 10.03 1.67
C GLU A 261 12.13 11.36 2.35
N ASN A 262 13.38 11.68 2.66
CA ASN A 262 13.80 12.92 3.25
C ASN A 262 14.69 13.69 2.29
N TYR A 263 14.27 14.93 1.97
CA TYR A 263 15.05 15.82 1.13
C TYR A 263 15.97 16.66 2.00
N ARG A 264 17.24 16.71 1.60
CA ARG A 264 18.21 17.65 2.15
C ARG A 264 18.75 18.53 1.04
N SER A 265 18.63 19.83 1.16
CA SER A 265 19.34 20.80 0.34
C SER A 265 20.65 21.12 1.04
N ASN A 266 21.77 20.78 0.44
CA ASN A 266 23.11 21.12 0.89
C ASN A 266 23.75 22.05 -0.13
N ASP A 267 24.90 22.64 0.19
CA ASP A 267 25.69 23.46 -0.74
C ASP A 267 26.12 22.69 -2.01
N ASP A 268 26.17 21.35 -1.92
CA ASP A 268 26.49 20.44 -3.03
C ASP A 268 25.26 19.99 -3.87
N GLY A 269 24.05 20.51 -3.59
CA GLY A 269 22.83 20.17 -4.30
C GLY A 269 21.76 19.48 -3.44
N ILE A 270 20.72 18.93 -4.12
CA ILE A 270 19.61 18.22 -3.46
C ILE A 270 20.02 16.76 -3.32
N SER A 271 19.96 16.24 -2.11
CA SER A 271 20.14 14.82 -1.83
C SER A 271 18.88 14.20 -1.24
N ASP A 272 18.51 13.04 -1.76
CA ASP A 272 17.38 12.25 -1.29
C ASP A 272 17.88 11.08 -0.46
N GLU A 273 17.30 10.91 0.70
CA GLU A 273 17.59 9.81 1.61
C GLU A 273 16.30 9.10 1.98
N ILE A 274 16.34 7.79 2.04
CA ILE A 274 15.27 7.02 2.67
C ILE A 274 15.58 6.88 4.15
N VAL A 275 14.65 7.31 4.96
CA VAL A 275 14.76 7.31 6.41
C VAL A 275 13.71 6.36 7.00
N SER A 276 14.13 5.56 7.97
CA SER A 276 13.22 4.84 8.85
C SER A 276 13.09 5.56 10.19
N MET A 277 11.89 5.54 10.77
CA MET A 277 11.63 6.06 12.10
C MET A 277 10.68 5.15 12.85
N ASN A 278 11.12 4.64 13.99
CA ASN A 278 10.21 3.93 14.89
C ASN A 278 9.25 4.93 15.55
N ILE A 279 7.94 4.71 15.39
CA ILE A 279 6.92 5.67 15.84
C ILE A 279 6.92 5.89 17.36
N LYS A 280 7.19 4.84 18.13
CA LYS A 280 7.18 4.91 19.60
C LYS A 280 8.42 5.58 20.15
N SER A 281 9.60 5.11 19.76
CA SER A 281 10.86 5.59 20.29
C SER A 281 11.39 6.88 19.62
N LYS A 282 10.81 7.27 18.49
CA LYS A 282 11.25 8.39 17.63
C LYS A 282 12.68 8.25 17.10
N LYS A 283 13.30 7.08 17.27
CA LYS A 283 14.63 6.81 16.74
C LYS A 283 14.56 6.73 15.22
N THR A 284 15.46 7.45 14.57
CA THR A 284 15.60 7.51 13.12
C THR A 284 16.88 6.86 12.65
N LYS A 285 16.84 6.27 11.45
CA LYS A 285 18.00 5.72 10.76
C LYS A 285 17.91 6.02 9.28
N VAL A 286 19.01 6.49 8.68
CA VAL A 286 19.13 6.63 7.22
C VAL A 286 19.45 5.27 6.64
N LEU A 287 18.65 4.82 5.66
CA LEU A 287 18.75 3.51 5.03
C LEU A 287 19.50 3.52 3.70
N THR A 288 19.53 4.67 3.03
CA THR A 288 20.22 4.82 1.73
C THR A 288 21.31 5.86 1.83
N LYS A 289 22.39 5.66 1.05
CA LYS A 289 23.34 6.73 0.80
C LYS A 289 22.64 7.82 -0.01
N LYS A 290 23.11 9.07 0.14
CA LYS A 290 22.65 10.20 -0.67
C LYS A 290 22.58 9.82 -2.14
N SER A 291 21.46 10.06 -2.77
CA SER A 291 21.20 9.74 -4.15
C SER A 291 20.61 10.97 -4.85
N THR A 292 20.88 11.12 -6.12
CA THR A 292 20.22 12.08 -7.01
C THR A 292 19.03 11.45 -7.74
N ALA A 293 18.52 10.32 -7.27
CA ALA A 293 17.32 9.72 -7.81
C ALA A 293 16.11 10.62 -7.48
N GLN A 294 15.15 10.70 -8.35
CA GLN A 294 14.08 11.69 -8.25
C GLN A 294 12.71 11.11 -7.90
N GLU A 295 12.54 9.81 -8.02
CA GLU A 295 11.31 9.13 -7.63
C GLU A 295 11.62 7.83 -6.92
N TYR A 296 11.05 7.65 -5.74
CA TYR A 296 11.16 6.43 -4.97
C TYR A 296 9.79 5.81 -4.74
N TYR A 297 9.76 4.50 -4.76
CA TYR A 297 8.62 3.71 -4.30
C TYR A 297 9.11 2.77 -3.21
N LEU A 298 8.41 2.75 -2.09
CA LEU A 298 8.77 1.98 -0.91
C LEU A 298 7.76 0.87 -0.68
N ALA A 299 8.22 -0.34 -0.49
CA ALA A 299 7.39 -1.43 -0.02
C ALA A 299 7.97 -2.01 1.27
N ALA A 300 7.09 -2.28 2.24
CA ALA A 300 7.44 -2.88 3.52
C ALA A 300 6.66 -4.19 3.69
N VAL A 301 7.38 -5.30 3.82
CA VAL A 301 6.81 -6.64 3.98
C VAL A 301 7.75 -7.53 4.79
N GLU A 302 7.19 -8.31 5.72
CA GLU A 302 7.94 -9.30 6.53
C GLU A 302 9.22 -8.71 7.17
N GLY A 303 9.12 -7.49 7.70
CA GLY A 303 10.26 -6.76 8.29
C GLY A 303 11.35 -6.35 7.30
N LYS A 304 11.07 -6.39 6.02
CA LYS A 304 11.99 -6.01 4.94
C LYS A 304 11.46 -4.82 4.17
N ILE A 305 12.40 -3.97 3.73
CA ILE A 305 12.11 -2.81 2.91
C ILE A 305 12.64 -3.04 1.51
N PHE A 306 11.80 -2.77 0.56
CA PHE A 306 12.13 -2.80 -0.85
C PHE A 306 12.03 -1.39 -1.41
N LEU A 307 13.05 -1.01 -2.16
CA LEU A 307 13.13 0.26 -2.84
C LEU A 307 13.13 0.06 -4.34
N LYS A 308 12.31 0.85 -5.01
CA LYS A 308 12.32 1.04 -6.45
C LYS A 308 12.62 2.49 -6.72
N ALA A 309 13.71 2.77 -7.42
CA ALA A 309 14.17 4.13 -7.68
C ALA A 309 14.21 4.39 -9.18
N ARG A 310 13.83 5.61 -9.60
CA ARG A 310 13.88 6.11 -10.96
C ARG A 310 14.70 7.39 -11.01
N LYS A 311 15.62 7.49 -11.97
CA LYS A 311 16.31 8.74 -12.24
C LYS A 311 15.43 9.68 -13.05
N ALA A 312 15.56 10.98 -12.81
CA ALA A 312 14.89 11.98 -13.63
C ALA A 312 15.26 11.85 -15.11
N GLY A 313 14.24 11.99 -15.93
CA GLY A 313 14.38 11.97 -17.39
C GLY A 313 14.57 10.57 -17.99
N ASP A 314 14.71 9.52 -17.17
CA ASP A 314 14.82 8.15 -17.65
C ASP A 314 13.43 7.49 -17.66
N LEU A 315 12.67 7.76 -18.71
CA LEU A 315 11.32 7.21 -18.89
C LEU A 315 11.34 5.70 -19.17
N ASP A 316 12.47 5.18 -19.67
CA ASP A 316 12.62 3.79 -20.11
C ASP A 316 13.32 2.91 -19.08
N ALA A 317 13.72 3.46 -17.93
CA ALA A 317 14.38 2.67 -16.89
C ALA A 317 13.49 1.54 -16.42
N ILE A 318 13.95 0.31 -16.61
CA ILE A 318 13.32 -0.86 -16.03
C ILE A 318 13.49 -0.79 -14.51
N LEU A 319 12.44 -0.35 -13.82
CA LEU A 319 12.45 -0.21 -12.39
C LEU A 319 12.41 -1.59 -11.72
N LYS A 320 13.46 -1.92 -10.97
CA LYS A 320 13.57 -3.17 -10.21
C LYS A 320 13.39 -2.89 -8.72
N TRP A 321 12.66 -3.75 -8.03
CA TRP A 321 12.62 -3.75 -6.58
C TRP A 321 13.93 -4.30 -6.02
N ASN A 322 14.60 -3.52 -5.19
CA ASN A 322 15.81 -3.89 -4.47
C ASN A 322 15.50 -3.95 -2.97
N GLU A 323 15.82 -5.08 -2.34
CA GLU A 323 15.78 -5.20 -0.89
C GLU A 323 16.86 -4.29 -0.29
N LEU A 324 16.46 -3.34 0.54
CA LEU A 324 17.41 -2.54 1.31
C LEU A 324 17.94 -3.43 2.44
N LYS A 325 19.20 -3.77 2.35
CA LYS A 325 19.89 -4.44 3.45
C LYS A 325 20.18 -3.41 4.52
N ASP A 326 19.86 -3.76 5.75
CA ASP A 326 20.36 -3.03 6.90
C ASP A 326 21.88 -3.21 6.93
N GLU A 327 22.62 -2.27 6.34
CA GLU A 327 24.06 -2.20 6.51
C GLU A 327 24.31 -1.70 7.93
N GLY A 328 24.00 -2.58 8.91
CA GLY A 328 24.28 -2.32 10.31
C GLY A 328 25.76 -2.01 10.50
N LYS A 329 26.04 -0.80 10.91
CA LYS A 329 27.28 -0.43 11.60
C LYS A 329 26.93 -0.05 13.01
#